data_e2c67c3af61783dc75d901e83c3ab34f
#
_entry.id   e2c67c3af61783dc75d901e83c3ab34f
#
_cell.length_a   1.000
_cell.length_b   1.000
_cell.length_c   1.000
_cell.angle_alpha   90.00
_cell.angle_beta   90.00
_cell.angle_gamma   90.00
#
_symmetry.space_group_name_H-M   'P 1'
#
loop_
_entity.id
_entity.type
_entity.pdbx_description
1 polymer ?
#
loop_
_entity_poly.entity_id
_entity_poly.type
_entity_poly.pdbx_seq_one_letter_code
_entity_poly.pdbx_strand_id
1 'polypeptide(L)'
;VESTKSLLALEYPDYEVLIINDGSKDATFERLREAFQLKQAFRMPVASIPAARIKGLYQSQRIPNLWVIDKENGGKADSLNTGINYCTNPLFCAVDADSLLEKTALTRIVRPFIENSDTVAVGGIIRIVNGSHVESGAVTQVNMPKSLLAKFQVLEYFRAFLGGRMGWEAFNATFIISGAF
;
A
#
# COMPACT_ATOMS: atom_id res chain seq x y z
N VAL A 1 3.84 0.59 -11.91
CA VAL A 1 4.66 1.83 -11.96
C VAL A 1 3.88 3.02 -11.41
N GLU A 2 2.65 3.31 -11.86
CA GLU A 2 1.89 4.49 -11.40
C GLU A 2 1.56 4.43 -9.90
N SER A 3 1.11 3.30 -9.39
CA SER A 3 0.89 3.07 -7.95
C SER A 3 2.17 3.29 -7.13
N THR A 4 3.33 2.80 -7.62
CA THR A 4 4.62 3.05 -6.96
C THR A 4 4.96 4.53 -6.91
N LYS A 5 4.70 5.28 -7.99
CA LYS A 5 4.90 6.74 -8.01
C LYS A 5 4.00 7.46 -6.99
N SER A 6 2.75 7.01 -6.85
CA SER A 6 1.84 7.54 -5.82
C SER A 6 2.41 7.34 -4.41
N LEU A 7 2.93 6.15 -4.11
CA LEU A 7 3.55 5.87 -2.82
C LEU A 7 4.81 6.71 -2.56
N LEU A 8 5.59 6.98 -3.60
CA LEU A 8 6.79 7.81 -3.50
C LEU A 8 6.51 9.32 -3.43
N ALA A 9 5.28 9.74 -3.71
CA ALA A 9 4.83 11.13 -3.62
C ALA A 9 4.17 11.48 -2.27
N LEU A 10 4.20 10.56 -1.30
CA LEU A 10 3.60 10.78 0.01
C LEU A 10 4.38 11.83 0.80
N GLU A 11 3.64 12.72 1.46
CA GLU A 11 4.18 13.78 2.30
C GLU A 11 4.35 13.25 3.74
N TYR A 12 5.43 12.50 3.95
CA TYR A 12 5.80 11.96 5.28
C TYR A 12 7.31 12.01 5.45
N PRO A 13 7.82 12.40 6.65
CA PRO A 13 9.26 12.70 6.82
C PRO A 13 10.18 11.51 6.62
N ASP A 14 9.80 10.35 7.12
CA ASP A 14 10.64 9.14 7.11
C ASP A 14 9.78 7.91 6.84
N TYR A 15 9.89 7.37 5.64
CA TYR A 15 9.24 6.13 5.23
C TYR A 15 10.04 5.43 4.13
N GLU A 16 9.81 4.15 4.01
CA GLU A 16 10.31 3.35 2.90
C GLU A 16 9.17 2.66 2.15
N VAL A 17 9.40 2.39 0.88
CA VAL A 17 8.47 1.68 0.02
C VAL A 17 9.10 0.33 -0.34
N LEU A 18 8.45 -0.75 0.09
CA LEU A 18 8.82 -2.12 -0.22
C LEU A 18 7.82 -2.68 -1.24
N ILE A 19 8.24 -2.86 -2.48
CA ILE A 19 7.45 -3.50 -3.52
C ILE A 19 7.77 -4.99 -3.52
N ILE A 20 6.77 -5.83 -3.33
CA ILE A 20 6.94 -7.28 -3.36
C ILE A 20 6.43 -7.80 -4.71
N ASN A 21 7.34 -8.28 -5.54
CA ASN A 21 7.00 -8.99 -6.78
C ASN A 21 6.81 -10.48 -6.49
N ASP A 22 5.56 -10.92 -6.36
CA ASP A 22 5.17 -12.28 -5.99
C ASP A 22 5.16 -13.22 -7.20
N GLY A 23 6.30 -13.34 -7.86
CA GLY A 23 6.49 -14.26 -8.98
C GLY A 23 5.68 -13.88 -10.22
N SER A 24 5.56 -12.60 -10.56
CA SER A 24 4.93 -12.15 -11.80
C SER A 24 5.56 -12.84 -13.01
N LYS A 25 4.70 -13.27 -13.95
CA LYS A 25 5.10 -13.95 -15.18
C LYS A 25 5.16 -13.03 -16.41
N ASP A 26 4.75 -11.79 -16.22
CA ASP A 26 4.75 -10.73 -17.23
C ASP A 26 5.97 -9.79 -17.03
N ALA A 27 6.04 -8.74 -17.82
CA ALA A 27 7.13 -7.75 -17.75
C ALA A 27 7.04 -6.80 -16.55
N THR A 28 6.36 -7.16 -15.46
CA THR A 28 6.19 -6.27 -14.29
C THR A 28 7.53 -5.94 -13.64
N PHE A 29 8.36 -6.95 -13.38
CA PHE A 29 9.66 -6.74 -12.75
C PHE A 29 10.61 -5.92 -13.63
N GLU A 30 10.69 -6.22 -14.92
CA GLU A 30 11.52 -5.50 -15.89
C GLU A 30 11.10 -4.03 -15.97
N ARG A 31 9.81 -3.74 -16.02
CA ARG A 31 9.28 -2.37 -16.04
C ARG A 31 9.61 -1.60 -14.77
N LEU A 32 9.55 -2.25 -13.60
CA LEU A 32 9.98 -1.64 -12.34
C LEU A 32 11.48 -1.36 -12.34
N ARG A 33 12.27 -2.33 -12.82
CA ARG A 33 13.74 -2.21 -12.91
C ARG A 33 14.17 -1.04 -13.78
N GLU A 34 13.56 -0.89 -14.94
CA GLU A 34 13.84 0.21 -15.86
C GLU A 34 13.37 1.56 -15.32
N ALA A 35 12.11 1.64 -14.87
CA ALA A 35 11.49 2.88 -14.42
C ALA A 35 12.21 3.49 -13.20
N PHE A 36 12.70 2.66 -12.29
CA PHE A 36 13.30 3.09 -11.03
C PHE A 36 14.82 2.83 -10.95
N GLN A 37 15.45 2.40 -12.04
CA GLN A 37 16.90 2.10 -12.10
C GLN A 37 17.34 1.20 -10.95
N LEU A 38 16.63 0.07 -10.80
CA LEU A 38 16.88 -0.88 -9.73
C LEU A 38 18.21 -1.59 -9.94
N LYS A 39 19.04 -1.64 -8.90
CA LYS A 39 20.23 -2.49 -8.82
C LYS A 39 20.07 -3.48 -7.69
N GLN A 40 20.67 -4.66 -7.91
CA GLN A 40 20.74 -5.67 -6.87
C GLN A 40 21.47 -5.10 -5.67
N ALA A 41 20.89 -5.30 -4.50
CA ALA A 41 21.40 -4.80 -3.23
C ALA A 41 21.25 -5.89 -2.16
N PHE A 42 21.95 -5.71 -1.06
CA PHE A 42 21.88 -6.61 0.08
C PHE A 42 21.21 -5.91 1.25
N ARG A 43 20.28 -6.61 1.91
CA ARG A 43 19.63 -6.16 3.14
C ARG A 43 19.36 -7.38 4.02
N MET A 44 19.73 -7.30 5.29
CA MET A 44 19.41 -8.34 6.27
C MET A 44 17.94 -8.28 6.65
N PRO A 45 17.25 -9.43 6.76
CA PRO A 45 15.91 -9.45 7.33
C PRO A 45 15.97 -9.11 8.83
N VAL A 46 14.95 -8.39 9.31
CA VAL A 46 14.79 -8.02 10.74
C VAL A 46 13.87 -8.99 11.48
N ALA A 47 13.14 -9.83 10.76
CA ALA A 47 12.29 -10.88 11.29
C ALA A 47 12.46 -12.17 10.45
N SER A 48 11.88 -13.27 10.92
CA SER A 48 12.00 -14.60 10.28
C SER A 48 10.63 -15.26 10.15
N ILE A 49 9.63 -14.52 9.67
CA ILE A 49 8.30 -15.07 9.39
C ILE A 49 8.41 -15.96 8.15
N PRO A 50 7.84 -17.18 8.14
CA PRO A 50 7.88 -18.07 6.98
C PRO A 50 7.33 -17.37 5.73
N ALA A 51 8.10 -17.43 4.64
CA ALA A 51 7.76 -16.88 3.35
C ALA A 51 8.45 -17.68 2.24
N ALA A 52 7.93 -17.60 1.01
CA ALA A 52 8.50 -18.25 -0.15
C ALA A 52 9.90 -17.68 -0.49
N ARG A 53 10.67 -18.44 -1.24
CA ARG A 53 12.05 -18.13 -1.57
C ARG A 53 12.20 -16.79 -2.28
N ILE A 54 13.11 -15.96 -1.79
CA ILE A 54 13.51 -14.70 -2.41
C ILE A 54 14.51 -15.00 -3.51
N LYS A 55 14.26 -14.48 -4.71
CA LYS A 55 15.13 -14.54 -5.88
C LYS A 55 16.15 -13.40 -5.87
N GLY A 56 15.76 -12.23 -5.39
CA GLY A 56 16.65 -11.09 -5.29
C GLY A 56 16.04 -9.90 -4.59
N LEU A 57 16.90 -9.05 -4.03
CA LEU A 57 16.58 -7.76 -3.47
C LEU A 57 17.21 -6.67 -4.33
N TYR A 58 16.47 -5.60 -4.55
CA TYR A 58 16.88 -4.51 -5.41
C TYR A 58 16.54 -3.17 -4.74
N GLN A 59 17.41 -2.19 -4.90
CA GLN A 59 17.19 -0.83 -4.44
C GLN A 59 17.28 0.14 -5.62
N SER A 60 16.46 1.17 -5.61
CA SER A 60 16.55 2.23 -6.61
C SER A 60 17.81 3.06 -6.40
N GLN A 61 18.53 3.34 -7.49
CA GLN A 61 19.70 4.22 -7.44
C GLN A 61 19.35 5.71 -7.33
N ARG A 62 18.12 6.07 -7.70
CA ARG A 62 17.63 7.46 -7.65
C ARG A 62 16.81 7.75 -6.42
N ILE A 63 16.17 6.73 -5.84
CA ILE A 63 15.19 6.85 -4.76
C ILE A 63 15.60 5.88 -3.65
N PRO A 64 16.46 6.32 -2.70
CA PRO A 64 17.07 5.43 -1.72
C PRO A 64 16.08 4.68 -0.82
N ASN A 65 14.88 5.23 -0.60
CA ASN A 65 13.81 4.62 0.18
C ASN A 65 12.91 3.66 -0.62
N LEU A 66 13.22 3.39 -1.89
CA LEU A 66 12.50 2.40 -2.71
C LEU A 66 13.28 1.10 -2.83
N TRP A 67 12.66 0.02 -2.34
CA TRP A 67 13.13 -1.35 -2.45
C TRP A 67 12.15 -2.21 -3.23
N VAL A 68 12.67 -3.17 -3.97
CA VAL A 68 11.88 -4.19 -4.67
C VAL A 68 12.42 -5.56 -4.29
N ILE A 69 11.54 -6.45 -3.85
CA ILE A 69 11.86 -7.84 -3.52
C ILE A 69 11.21 -8.73 -4.57
N ASP A 70 12.02 -9.44 -5.35
CA ASP A 70 11.54 -10.47 -6.28
C ASP A 70 11.57 -11.83 -5.60
N LYS A 71 10.46 -12.54 -5.58
CA LYS A 71 10.31 -13.83 -4.90
C LYS A 71 9.54 -14.86 -5.74
N GLU A 72 9.56 -16.10 -5.32
CA GLU A 72 8.66 -17.12 -5.83
C GLU A 72 7.23 -16.82 -5.37
N ASN A 73 6.24 -17.19 -6.21
CA ASN A 73 4.84 -16.95 -5.90
C ASN A 73 4.42 -17.71 -4.63
N GLY A 74 3.87 -16.99 -3.67
CA GLY A 74 3.36 -17.51 -2.40
C GLY A 74 2.01 -16.92 -2.01
N GLY A 75 1.52 -15.94 -2.79
CA GLY A 75 0.26 -15.24 -2.56
C GLY A 75 0.39 -14.04 -1.62
N LYS A 76 -0.73 -13.34 -1.41
CA LYS A 76 -0.77 -12.04 -0.70
C LYS A 76 -0.23 -12.12 0.73
N ALA A 77 -0.65 -13.11 1.52
CA ALA A 77 -0.21 -13.25 2.91
C ALA A 77 1.30 -13.50 3.00
N ASP A 78 1.83 -14.35 2.13
CA ASP A 78 3.28 -14.63 2.05
C ASP A 78 4.07 -13.38 1.63
N SER A 79 3.54 -12.60 0.70
CA SER A 79 4.13 -11.31 0.29
C SER A 79 4.16 -10.30 1.43
N LEU A 80 3.12 -10.23 2.26
CA LEU A 80 3.10 -9.40 3.46
C LEU A 80 4.15 -9.87 4.48
N ASN A 81 4.25 -11.19 4.72
CA ASN A 81 5.29 -11.77 5.57
C ASN A 81 6.69 -11.38 5.09
N THR A 82 6.91 -11.45 3.77
CA THR A 82 8.17 -11.01 3.15
C THR A 82 8.42 -9.53 3.43
N GLY A 83 7.43 -8.66 3.24
CA GLY A 83 7.54 -7.23 3.53
C GLY A 83 7.90 -6.96 4.98
N ILE A 84 7.23 -7.61 5.93
CA ILE A 84 7.47 -7.47 7.37
C ILE A 84 8.89 -7.94 7.72
N ASN A 85 9.38 -9.03 7.13
CA ASN A 85 10.75 -9.52 7.37
C ASN A 85 11.82 -8.47 7.01
N TYR A 86 11.54 -7.58 6.09
CA TYR A 86 12.47 -6.53 5.64
C TYR A 86 12.08 -5.10 6.05
N CYS A 87 10.99 -4.92 6.79
CA CYS A 87 10.56 -3.62 7.29
C CYS A 87 11.40 -3.21 8.50
N THR A 88 12.13 -2.09 8.41
CA THR A 88 12.95 -1.58 9.52
C THR A 88 12.24 -0.53 10.37
N ASN A 89 11.13 0.00 9.90
CA ASN A 89 10.33 0.99 10.61
C ASN A 89 9.40 0.33 11.63
N PRO A 90 9.04 1.01 12.72
CA PRO A 90 8.19 0.46 13.79
C PRO A 90 6.75 0.19 13.35
N LEU A 91 6.28 0.87 12.31
CA LEU A 91 4.96 0.69 11.72
C LEU A 91 5.11 0.27 10.25
N PHE A 92 4.23 -0.58 9.78
CA PHE A 92 4.12 -0.91 8.38
C PHE A 92 2.68 -0.71 7.88
N CYS A 93 2.56 -0.37 6.62
CA CYS A 93 1.30 -0.21 5.93
C CYS A 93 1.21 -1.19 4.77
N ALA A 94 0.19 -2.05 4.75
CA ALA A 94 -0.08 -2.97 3.66
C ALA A 94 -1.00 -2.30 2.64
N VAL A 95 -0.50 -2.12 1.41
CA VAL A 95 -1.24 -1.45 0.33
C VAL A 95 -1.33 -2.36 -0.88
N ASP A 96 -2.52 -2.49 -1.46
CA ASP A 96 -2.71 -3.25 -2.69
C ASP A 96 -2.03 -2.53 -3.88
N ALA A 97 -1.46 -3.32 -4.80
CA ALA A 97 -0.65 -2.81 -5.91
C ALA A 97 -1.40 -1.90 -6.90
N ASP A 98 -2.71 -1.89 -6.87
CA ASP A 98 -3.61 -1.06 -7.69
C ASP A 98 -4.22 0.12 -6.93
N SER A 99 -3.89 0.27 -5.65
CA SER A 99 -4.36 1.39 -4.83
C SER A 99 -3.51 2.65 -5.03
N LEU A 100 -4.16 3.81 -4.91
CA LEU A 100 -3.54 5.12 -4.90
C LEU A 100 -3.76 5.78 -3.54
N LEU A 101 -2.71 6.29 -2.93
CA LEU A 101 -2.79 6.99 -1.65
C LEU A 101 -2.84 8.50 -1.85
N GLU A 102 -3.64 9.18 -1.03
CA GLU A 102 -3.57 10.64 -0.91
C GLU A 102 -2.22 11.04 -0.31
N LYS A 103 -1.63 12.15 -0.76
CA LYS A 103 -0.29 12.59 -0.33
C LYS A 103 -0.12 12.65 1.19
N THR A 104 -1.15 13.06 1.92
CA THR A 104 -1.15 13.19 3.38
C THR A 104 -1.67 11.94 4.11
N ALA A 105 -1.84 10.82 3.41
CA ALA A 105 -2.43 9.60 3.98
C ALA A 105 -1.66 9.09 5.21
N LEU A 106 -0.32 8.98 5.11
CA LEU A 106 0.51 8.51 6.22
C LEU A 106 0.44 9.44 7.43
N THR A 107 0.46 10.76 7.23
CA THR A 107 0.33 11.75 8.31
C THR A 107 -0.97 11.58 9.08
N ARG A 108 -2.06 11.25 8.38
CA ARG A 108 -3.37 11.04 9.02
C ARG A 108 -3.47 9.69 9.73
N ILE A 109 -2.98 8.62 9.11
CA ILE A 109 -3.16 7.27 9.65
C ILE A 109 -2.26 6.97 10.85
N VAL A 110 -1.15 7.70 11.01
CA VAL A 110 -0.24 7.56 12.15
C VAL A 110 -0.77 8.23 13.42
N ARG A 111 -1.66 9.23 13.31
CA ARG A 111 -2.20 9.97 14.47
C ARG A 111 -2.74 9.09 15.60
N PRO A 112 -3.62 8.10 15.34
CA PRO A 112 -4.14 7.24 16.41
C PRO A 112 -3.06 6.50 17.20
N PHE A 113 -1.95 6.09 16.55
CA PHE A 113 -0.82 5.45 17.23
C PHE A 113 -0.05 6.41 18.14
N ILE A 114 -0.04 7.72 17.81
CA ILE A 114 0.61 8.73 18.63
C ILE A 114 -0.30 9.12 19.80
N GLU A 115 -1.61 9.20 19.57
CA GLU A 115 -2.60 9.65 20.54
C GLU A 115 -2.97 8.55 21.56
N ASN A 116 -2.86 7.27 21.18
CA ASN A 116 -3.20 6.14 22.04
C ASN A 116 -2.22 4.97 21.86
N SER A 117 -1.45 4.68 22.90
CA SER A 117 -0.48 3.57 22.94
C SER A 117 -1.08 2.18 22.77
N ASP A 118 -2.38 2.02 23.01
CA ASP A 118 -3.09 0.73 22.88
C ASP A 118 -3.54 0.48 21.43
N THR A 119 -3.35 1.45 20.54
CA THR A 119 -3.66 1.28 19.12
C THR A 119 -2.70 0.28 18.47
N VAL A 120 -3.22 -0.84 18.00
CA VAL A 120 -2.43 -1.89 17.35
C VAL A 120 -2.59 -1.89 15.83
N ALA A 121 -3.71 -1.36 15.32
CA ALA A 121 -3.95 -1.27 13.88
C ALA A 121 -4.95 -0.17 13.55
N VAL A 122 -4.78 0.46 12.39
CA VAL A 122 -5.67 1.52 11.88
C VAL A 122 -5.92 1.25 10.39
N GLY A 123 -7.14 1.49 9.92
CA GLY A 123 -7.50 1.40 8.50
C GLY A 123 -8.02 2.72 7.95
N GLY A 124 -7.71 3.01 6.70
CA GLY A 124 -8.18 4.20 6.00
C GLY A 124 -9.57 4.03 5.37
N ILE A 125 -10.03 5.10 4.74
CA ILE A 125 -11.28 5.12 3.96
C ILE A 125 -10.95 4.88 2.50
N ILE A 126 -11.57 3.88 1.89
CA ILE A 126 -11.41 3.57 0.47
C ILE A 126 -12.45 4.33 -0.34
N ARG A 127 -12.00 4.94 -1.44
CA ARG A 127 -12.84 5.63 -2.41
C ARG A 127 -12.61 5.06 -3.81
N ILE A 128 -13.65 5.04 -4.62
CA ILE A 128 -13.58 4.59 -6.01
C ILE A 128 -13.08 5.74 -6.89
N VAL A 129 -12.06 5.46 -7.68
CA VAL A 129 -11.42 6.45 -8.57
C VAL A 129 -12.05 6.47 -9.97
N ASN A 130 -12.93 5.52 -10.29
CA ASN A 130 -13.57 5.41 -11.60
C ASN A 130 -14.25 6.71 -12.02
N GLY A 131 -13.86 7.24 -13.18
CA GLY A 131 -14.36 8.51 -13.71
C GLY A 131 -13.58 9.76 -13.26
N SER A 132 -12.75 9.63 -12.24
CA SER A 132 -11.85 10.69 -11.78
C SER A 132 -10.61 10.81 -12.68
N HIS A 133 -9.98 11.97 -12.67
CA HIS A 133 -8.73 12.18 -13.39
C HIS A 133 -7.54 11.88 -12.49
N VAL A 134 -6.64 11.02 -12.98
CA VAL A 134 -5.41 10.62 -12.25
C VAL A 134 -4.22 11.07 -13.08
N GLU A 135 -3.31 11.81 -12.47
CA GLU A 135 -2.08 12.27 -13.10
C GLU A 135 -0.89 12.05 -12.17
N SER A 136 0.15 11.40 -12.67
CA SER A 136 1.37 11.08 -11.91
C SER A 136 1.11 10.38 -10.56
N GLY A 137 0.13 9.47 -10.53
CA GLY A 137 -0.23 8.72 -9.32
C GLY A 137 -1.08 9.49 -8.30
N ALA A 138 -1.52 10.71 -8.61
CA ALA A 138 -2.41 11.50 -7.77
C ALA A 138 -3.77 11.73 -8.45
N VAL A 139 -4.85 11.72 -7.66
CA VAL A 139 -6.17 12.10 -8.14
C VAL A 139 -6.24 13.64 -8.19
N THR A 140 -6.26 14.20 -9.40
CA THR A 140 -6.28 15.65 -9.62
C THR A 140 -7.70 16.20 -9.70
N GLN A 141 -8.65 15.40 -10.14
CA GLN A 141 -10.06 15.78 -10.20
C GLN A 141 -10.96 14.60 -9.87
N VAL A 142 -11.82 14.78 -8.88
CA VAL A 142 -12.82 13.78 -8.49
C VAL A 142 -14.09 13.97 -9.29
N ASN A 143 -14.50 12.96 -10.05
CA ASN A 143 -15.72 12.96 -10.83
C ASN A 143 -16.56 11.72 -10.55
N MET A 144 -17.86 11.84 -10.72
CA MET A 144 -18.77 10.70 -10.64
C MET A 144 -18.57 9.75 -11.83
N PRO A 145 -18.50 8.43 -11.59
CA PRO A 145 -18.41 7.47 -12.69
C PRO A 145 -19.64 7.53 -13.60
N LYS A 146 -19.42 7.31 -14.91
CA LYS A 146 -20.52 7.29 -15.90
C LYS A 146 -21.36 6.02 -15.81
N SER A 147 -20.73 4.89 -15.51
CA SER A 147 -21.39 3.59 -15.38
C SER A 147 -22.32 3.54 -14.16
N LEU A 148 -23.54 3.03 -14.34
CA LEU A 148 -24.51 2.84 -13.25
C LEU A 148 -23.98 1.87 -12.18
N LEU A 149 -23.33 0.78 -12.60
CA LEU A 149 -22.72 -0.19 -11.70
C LEU A 149 -21.64 0.45 -10.82
N ALA A 150 -20.77 1.30 -11.40
CA ALA A 150 -19.76 2.02 -10.64
C ALA A 150 -20.38 3.04 -9.67
N LYS A 151 -21.52 3.66 -10.00
CA LYS A 151 -22.26 4.52 -9.07
C LYS A 151 -22.81 3.75 -7.88
N PHE A 152 -23.37 2.56 -8.11
CA PHE A 152 -23.80 1.69 -7.00
C PHE A 152 -22.62 1.26 -6.13
N GLN A 153 -21.47 0.97 -6.73
CA GLN A 153 -20.26 0.64 -5.99
C GLN A 153 -19.78 1.82 -5.13
N VAL A 154 -19.85 3.06 -5.62
CA VAL A 154 -19.58 4.26 -4.79
C VAL A 154 -20.50 4.32 -3.57
N LEU A 155 -21.81 4.11 -3.76
CA LEU A 155 -22.77 4.11 -2.65
C LEU A 155 -22.49 3.01 -1.63
N GLU A 156 -22.16 1.79 -2.09
CA GLU A 156 -21.80 0.68 -1.21
C GLU A 156 -20.52 0.96 -0.39
N TYR A 157 -19.52 1.57 -1.01
CA TYR A 157 -18.31 1.96 -0.28
C TYR A 157 -18.59 3.06 0.74
N PHE A 158 -19.39 4.06 0.41
CA PHE A 158 -19.83 5.05 1.39
C PHE A 158 -20.59 4.41 2.55
N ARG A 159 -21.53 3.52 2.28
CA ARG A 159 -22.26 2.78 3.31
C ARG A 159 -21.32 1.95 4.19
N ALA A 160 -20.41 1.19 3.59
CA ALA A 160 -19.51 0.29 4.30
C ALA A 160 -18.48 1.05 5.14
N PHE A 161 -17.87 2.09 4.60
CA PHE A 161 -16.77 2.80 5.26
C PHE A 161 -17.23 3.95 6.17
N LEU A 162 -18.25 4.72 5.80
CA LEU A 162 -18.74 5.83 6.62
C LEU A 162 -19.85 5.42 7.57
N GLY A 163 -20.82 4.61 7.12
CA GLY A 163 -21.92 4.19 7.99
C GLY A 163 -21.56 2.99 8.88
N GLY A 164 -21.10 1.90 8.26
CA GLY A 164 -20.84 0.65 8.98
C GLY A 164 -19.65 0.74 9.94
N ARG A 165 -18.49 1.21 9.47
CA ARG A 165 -17.28 1.27 10.31
C ARG A 165 -17.35 2.28 11.42
N MET A 166 -17.89 3.48 11.19
CA MET A 166 -18.08 4.48 12.24
C MET A 166 -19.00 3.98 13.35
N GLY A 167 -20.02 3.19 13.01
CA GLY A 167 -20.89 2.57 14.00
C GLY A 167 -20.15 1.57 14.90
N TRP A 168 -19.27 0.75 14.34
CA TRP A 168 -18.46 -0.23 15.10
C TRP A 168 -17.33 0.45 15.89
N GLU A 169 -16.76 1.52 15.39
CA GLU A 169 -15.73 2.30 16.10
C GLU A 169 -16.24 2.87 17.42
N ALA A 170 -17.51 3.31 17.45
CA ALA A 170 -18.14 3.77 18.69
C ALA A 170 -18.20 2.71 19.80
N PHE A 171 -18.06 1.42 19.43
CA PHE A 171 -18.00 0.28 20.36
C PHE A 171 -16.58 -0.27 20.55
N ASN A 172 -15.52 0.41 20.05
CA ASN A 172 -14.15 -0.06 19.98
C ASN A 172 -14.01 -1.45 19.30
N ALA A 173 -14.84 -1.73 18.30
CA ALA A 173 -15.01 -3.03 17.67
C ALA A 173 -14.76 -2.98 16.16
N THR A 174 -13.59 -2.50 15.72
CA THR A 174 -13.21 -2.54 14.32
C THR A 174 -12.68 -3.94 13.96
N PHE A 175 -13.49 -4.75 13.28
CA PHE A 175 -13.16 -6.14 12.97
C PHE A 175 -12.43 -6.35 11.64
N ILE A 176 -12.50 -5.40 10.72
CA ILE A 176 -11.96 -5.56 9.37
C ILE A 176 -11.14 -4.33 8.97
N ILE A 177 -9.85 -4.56 8.74
CA ILE A 177 -8.95 -3.60 8.11
C ILE A 177 -8.79 -4.05 6.66
N SER A 178 -9.07 -3.13 5.71
CA SER A 178 -8.93 -3.44 4.29
C SER A 178 -7.46 -3.41 3.87
N GLY A 179 -7.04 -4.36 3.01
CA GLY A 179 -5.71 -4.36 2.42
C GLY A 179 -5.51 -3.31 1.33
N ALA A 180 -6.54 -2.55 0.98
CA ALA A 180 -6.40 -1.43 0.04
C ALA A 180 -5.94 -0.14 0.74
N PHE A 181 -5.91 -0.10 2.04
CA PHE A 181 -5.38 0.91 2.96
C PHE A 181 -6.18 1.04 4.24
#